data_de003d42eb9e095952323ffa224c785f
#
_entry.id   de003d42eb9e095952323ffa224c785f
#
_cell.length_a   1.000
_cell.length_b   1.000
_cell.length_c   1.000
_cell.angle_alpha   90.00
_cell.angle_beta   90.00
_cell.angle_gamma   90.00
#
_symmetry.space_group_name_H-M   'P 1'
#
loop_
_entity.id
_entity.type
_entity.pdbx_description
1 polymer ?
#
loop_
_entity_poly.entity_id
_entity_poly.type
_entity_poly.pdbx_seq_one_letter_code
_entity_poly.pdbx_strand_id
1 'polypeptide(L)'
;FSLRGILEKAAVSDVDVLLVGLTAGNNYGADYKAQFEAMYQDLATEFDVLFFENFFQGLSEAAGTRENVQAFMQSDNIHPNKEGVSAIVAAIAPSVVTLVQNAKN
;
A
#
# COMPACT_ATOMS: atom_id res chain seq x y z
N PHE A 1 15.15 -2.34 13.27
CA PHE A 1 14.44 -1.69 12.18
C PHE A 1 12.99 -2.19 12.14
N SER A 2 12.05 -1.30 12.26
CA SER A 2 10.62 -1.64 12.23
C SER A 2 9.82 -0.52 11.58
N LEU A 3 8.62 -0.87 11.10
CA LEU A 3 7.71 0.11 10.54
C LEU A 3 7.34 1.16 11.58
N ARG A 4 7.06 0.74 12.82
CA ARG A 4 6.77 1.67 13.91
C ARG A 4 7.93 2.63 14.15
N GLY A 5 9.17 2.14 14.14
CA GLY A 5 10.35 2.98 14.31
C GLY A 5 10.49 4.04 13.24
N ILE A 6 10.16 3.71 11.99
CA ILE A 6 10.15 4.68 10.90
C ILE A 6 9.11 5.77 11.16
N LEU A 7 7.91 5.37 11.56
CA LEU A 7 6.82 6.32 11.83
C LEU A 7 7.14 7.23 13.03
N GLU A 8 7.78 6.69 14.06
CA GLU A 8 8.22 7.48 15.22
C GLU A 8 9.24 8.55 14.80
N LYS A 9 10.21 8.17 13.96
CA LYS A 9 11.20 9.12 13.45
C LYS A 9 10.57 10.19 12.58
N ALA A 10 9.62 9.83 11.73
CA ALA A 10 8.92 10.78 10.90
C ALA A 10 8.13 11.78 11.75
N ALA A 11 7.48 11.31 12.81
CA ALA A 11 6.72 12.16 13.72
C ALA A 11 7.62 13.16 14.43
N VAL A 12 8.77 12.72 14.93
CA VAL A 12 9.73 13.58 15.61
C VAL A 12 10.29 14.64 14.65
N SER A 13 10.50 14.27 13.39
CA SER A 13 11.04 15.17 12.37
C SER A 13 9.97 16.03 11.69
N ASP A 14 8.71 15.87 12.07
CA ASP A 14 7.57 16.61 11.50
C ASP A 14 7.46 16.39 9.98
N VAL A 15 7.60 15.13 9.55
CA VAL A 15 7.50 14.73 8.16
C VAL A 15 6.14 14.08 7.92
N ASP A 16 5.42 14.55 6.91
CA ASP A 16 4.14 13.95 6.52
C ASP A 16 4.37 12.60 5.86
N VAL A 17 3.47 11.65 6.13
CA VAL A 17 3.61 10.26 5.71
C VAL A 17 2.34 9.78 5.02
N LEU A 18 2.51 9.03 3.94
CA LEU A 18 1.48 8.16 3.38
C LEU A 18 1.93 6.73 3.63
N LEU A 19 1.21 6.02 4.49
CA LEU A 19 1.50 4.62 4.76
C LEU A 19 0.76 3.76 3.74
N VAL A 20 1.49 2.92 3.03
CA VAL A 20 0.92 2.03 2.01
C VAL A 20 0.90 0.62 2.56
N GLY A 21 -0.29 0.05 2.69
CA GLY A 21 -0.47 -1.29 3.21
C GLY A 21 -0.23 -2.36 2.17
N LEU A 22 -0.10 -3.58 2.66
CA LEU A 22 -0.04 -4.78 1.84
C LEU A 22 -1.01 -5.80 2.40
N THR A 23 -1.52 -6.68 1.54
CA THR A 23 -2.32 -7.80 2.00
C THR A 23 -1.43 -9.04 2.09
N ALA A 24 -1.64 -9.83 3.13
CA ALA A 24 -0.92 -11.11 3.27
C ALA A 24 -1.58 -12.18 2.41
N GLY A 25 -0.78 -13.13 1.92
CA GLY A 25 -1.31 -14.30 1.25
C GLY A 25 -2.03 -15.21 2.22
N ASN A 26 -2.74 -16.21 1.68
CA ASN A 26 -3.53 -17.15 2.49
C ASN A 26 -2.69 -18.28 3.08
N ASN A 27 -1.38 -18.29 2.81
CA ASN A 27 -0.48 -19.40 3.18
C ASN A 27 -0.36 -19.63 4.68
N TYR A 28 -0.59 -18.58 5.47
CA TYR A 28 -0.43 -18.63 6.94
C TYR A 28 -1.75 -18.60 7.69
N GLY A 29 -2.86 -18.74 6.97
CA GLY A 29 -4.20 -18.79 7.55
C GLY A 29 -4.89 -17.43 7.64
N ALA A 30 -6.20 -17.48 7.87
CA ALA A 30 -7.05 -16.29 7.87
C ALA A 30 -6.74 -15.35 9.04
N ASP A 31 -6.42 -15.90 10.22
CA ASP A 31 -6.12 -15.09 11.40
C ASP A 31 -4.84 -14.29 11.20
N TYR A 32 -3.80 -14.93 10.64
CA TYR A 32 -2.54 -14.23 10.34
C TYR A 32 -2.78 -13.10 9.32
N LYS A 33 -3.53 -13.39 8.27
CA LYS A 33 -3.85 -12.40 7.24
C LYS A 33 -4.55 -11.18 7.85
N ALA A 34 -5.56 -11.42 8.69
CA ALA A 34 -6.30 -10.34 9.33
C ALA A 34 -5.41 -9.50 10.24
N GLN A 35 -4.57 -10.12 11.04
CA GLN A 35 -3.64 -9.42 11.94
C GLN A 35 -2.60 -8.62 11.16
N PHE A 36 -2.08 -9.19 10.08
CA PHE A 36 -1.09 -8.52 9.24
C PHE A 36 -1.68 -7.26 8.60
N GLU A 37 -2.88 -7.37 8.04
CA GLU A 37 -3.54 -6.22 7.40
C GLU A 37 -3.96 -5.17 8.41
N ALA A 38 -4.47 -5.59 9.58
CA ALA A 38 -4.88 -4.68 10.64
C ALA A 38 -3.70 -3.88 11.20
N MET A 39 -2.50 -4.44 11.21
CA MET A 39 -1.30 -3.76 11.70
C MET A 39 -1.07 -2.45 10.98
N TYR A 40 -1.20 -2.42 9.66
CA TYR A 40 -0.99 -1.20 8.88
C TYR A 40 -2.03 -0.13 9.25
N GLN A 41 -3.30 -0.52 9.32
CA GLN A 41 -4.36 0.42 9.65
C GLN A 41 -4.22 0.95 11.07
N ASP A 42 -3.88 0.09 12.01
CA ASP A 42 -3.69 0.49 13.40
C ASP A 42 -2.54 1.49 13.55
N LEU A 43 -1.43 1.25 12.85
CA LEU A 43 -0.30 2.18 12.87
C LEU A 43 -0.67 3.52 12.23
N ALA A 44 -1.39 3.50 11.13
CA ALA A 44 -1.82 4.74 10.46
C ALA A 44 -2.71 5.57 11.38
N THR A 45 -3.61 4.91 12.12
CA THR A 45 -4.48 5.58 13.07
C THR A 45 -3.70 6.13 14.26
N GLU A 46 -2.80 5.32 14.82
CA GLU A 46 -1.99 5.71 15.97
C GLU A 46 -1.12 6.94 15.68
N PHE A 47 -0.51 6.98 14.50
CA PHE A 47 0.39 8.07 14.12
C PHE A 47 -0.31 9.17 13.33
N ASP A 48 -1.61 9.03 13.10
CA ASP A 48 -2.43 10.02 12.37
C ASP A 48 -1.81 10.38 11.02
N VAL A 49 -1.49 9.36 10.23
CA VAL A 49 -0.93 9.51 8.90
C VAL A 49 -1.92 9.06 7.84
N LEU A 50 -1.73 9.50 6.60
CA LEU A 50 -2.54 9.04 5.47
C LEU A 50 -2.29 7.56 5.25
N PHE A 51 -3.32 6.85 4.82
CA PHE A 51 -3.24 5.41 4.62
C PHE A 51 -3.82 5.03 3.26
N PHE A 52 -3.06 4.25 2.49
CA PHE A 52 -3.52 3.62 1.26
C PHE A 52 -3.55 2.11 1.52
N GLU A 53 -4.71 1.54 1.47
CA GLU A 53 -5.00 0.22 2.06
C GLU A 53 -4.17 -0.91 1.47
N ASN A 54 -3.96 -0.91 0.14
CA ASN A 54 -3.26 -2.01 -0.52
C ASN A 54 -2.49 -1.49 -1.73
N PHE A 55 -1.17 -1.65 -1.71
CA PHE A 55 -0.29 -1.23 -2.80
C PHE A 55 -0.76 -1.75 -4.16
N PHE A 56 -1.28 -2.98 -4.20
CA PHE A 56 -1.71 -3.63 -5.45
C PHE A 56 -3.17 -3.38 -5.80
N GLN A 57 -3.85 -2.49 -5.10
CA GLN A 57 -5.28 -2.23 -5.32
C GLN A 57 -5.59 -1.88 -6.77
N GLY A 58 -4.81 -0.97 -7.37
CA GLY A 58 -5.04 -0.56 -8.75
C GLY A 58 -4.90 -1.69 -9.75
N LEU A 59 -3.94 -2.59 -9.50
CA LEU A 59 -3.73 -3.75 -10.35
C LEU A 59 -4.93 -4.70 -10.28
N SER A 60 -5.44 -4.96 -9.09
CA SER A 60 -6.61 -5.82 -8.88
C SER A 60 -7.86 -5.23 -9.54
N GLU A 61 -8.06 -3.93 -9.41
CA GLU A 61 -9.20 -3.23 -10.02
C GLU A 61 -9.13 -3.26 -11.54
N ALA A 62 -7.95 -3.00 -12.11
CA ALA A 62 -7.76 -2.99 -13.56
C ALA A 62 -7.94 -4.38 -14.16
N ALA A 63 -7.48 -5.41 -13.46
CA ALA A 63 -7.58 -6.79 -13.91
C ALA A 63 -9.02 -7.31 -13.86
N GLY A 64 -9.76 -6.93 -12.83
CA GLY A 64 -11.15 -7.36 -12.62
C GLY A 64 -11.29 -8.77 -12.08
N THR A 65 -10.46 -9.71 -12.52
CA THR A 65 -10.48 -11.09 -12.06
C THR A 65 -9.06 -11.53 -11.70
N ARG A 66 -8.96 -12.59 -10.89
CA ARG A 66 -7.66 -13.15 -10.49
C ARG A 66 -6.88 -13.66 -11.71
N GLU A 67 -7.55 -14.29 -12.67
CA GLU A 67 -6.90 -14.82 -13.87
C GLU A 67 -6.28 -13.70 -14.71
N ASN A 68 -6.94 -12.55 -14.79
CA ASN A 68 -6.47 -11.44 -15.61
C ASN A 68 -5.27 -10.72 -14.98
N VAL A 69 -5.00 -10.93 -13.70
CA VAL A 69 -3.85 -10.30 -13.02
C VAL A 69 -2.53 -10.64 -13.74
N GLN A 70 -2.42 -11.84 -14.31
CA GLN A 70 -1.20 -12.24 -15.03
C GLN A 70 -0.88 -11.33 -16.21
N ALA A 71 -1.89 -10.74 -16.85
CA ALA A 71 -1.68 -9.80 -17.95
C ALA A 71 -0.95 -8.52 -17.51
N PHE A 72 -0.97 -8.22 -16.19
CA PHE A 72 -0.35 -7.05 -15.60
C PHE A 72 0.98 -7.35 -14.91
N MET A 73 1.46 -8.60 -15.02
CA MET A 73 2.67 -9.05 -14.34
C MET A 73 3.73 -9.47 -15.35
N GLN A 74 4.99 -9.40 -14.93
CA GLN A 74 6.09 -9.97 -15.68
C GLN A 74 6.00 -11.50 -15.62
N SER A 75 6.80 -12.18 -16.45
CA SER A 75 6.75 -13.64 -16.58
C SER A 75 7.06 -14.37 -15.25
N ASP A 76 7.72 -13.71 -14.31
CA ASP A 76 8.03 -14.28 -13.00
C ASP A 76 6.81 -14.27 -12.06
N ASN A 77 5.70 -13.62 -12.42
CA ASN A 77 4.49 -13.46 -11.61
C ASN A 77 4.73 -12.79 -10.25
N ILE A 78 5.84 -12.09 -10.11
CA ILE A 78 6.21 -11.39 -8.87
C ILE A 78 6.21 -9.88 -9.10
N HIS A 79 6.75 -9.43 -10.21
CA HIS A 79 6.89 -8.01 -10.50
C HIS A 79 5.83 -7.55 -11.51
N PRO A 80 5.16 -6.40 -11.27
CA PRO A 80 4.26 -5.83 -12.28
C PRO A 80 5.01 -5.48 -13.55
N ASN A 81 4.33 -5.66 -14.68
CA ASN A 81 4.85 -5.17 -15.95
C ASN A 81 4.48 -3.69 -16.14
N LYS A 82 4.73 -3.14 -17.32
CA LYS A 82 4.46 -1.72 -17.61
C LYS A 82 3.00 -1.35 -17.36
N GLU A 83 2.08 -2.16 -17.82
CA GLU A 83 0.65 -1.95 -17.64
C GLU A 83 0.23 -2.08 -16.17
N GLY A 84 0.84 -3.02 -15.45
CA GLY A 84 0.62 -3.20 -14.03
C GLY A 84 1.09 -2.00 -13.22
N VAL A 85 2.28 -1.47 -13.52
CA VAL A 85 2.79 -0.28 -12.87
C VAL A 85 1.87 0.91 -13.12
N SER A 86 1.41 1.09 -14.37
CA SER A 86 0.48 2.18 -14.69
C SER A 86 -0.81 2.09 -13.88
N ALA A 87 -1.37 0.89 -13.72
CA ALA A 87 -2.58 0.67 -12.94
C ALA A 87 -2.37 0.99 -11.46
N ILE A 88 -1.24 0.55 -10.89
CA ILE A 88 -0.89 0.82 -9.49
C ILE A 88 -0.74 2.33 -9.27
N VAL A 89 -0.02 3.01 -10.15
CA VAL A 89 0.21 4.46 -10.04
C VAL A 89 -1.11 5.22 -10.14
N ALA A 90 -1.98 4.85 -11.08
CA ALA A 90 -3.26 5.53 -11.25
C ALA A 90 -4.12 5.46 -9.99
N ALA A 91 -4.09 4.33 -9.29
CA ALA A 91 -4.88 4.15 -8.08
C ALA A 91 -4.31 4.93 -6.89
N ILE A 92 -2.98 4.96 -6.73
CA ILE A 92 -2.35 5.60 -5.57
C ILE A 92 -2.14 7.11 -5.76
N ALA A 93 -2.11 7.59 -7.00
CA ALA A 93 -1.76 8.97 -7.30
C ALA A 93 -2.61 10.01 -6.53
N PRO A 94 -3.94 9.87 -6.40
CA PRO A 94 -4.71 10.83 -5.62
C PRO A 94 -4.24 10.96 -4.17
N SER A 95 -3.86 9.85 -3.54
CA SER A 95 -3.34 9.85 -2.17
C SER A 95 -1.99 10.56 -2.08
N VAL A 96 -1.13 10.35 -3.08
CA VAL A 96 0.17 11.02 -3.14
C VAL A 96 -0.03 12.53 -3.32
N VAL A 97 -0.97 12.94 -4.17
CA VAL A 97 -1.29 14.36 -4.36
C VAL A 97 -1.75 14.99 -3.04
N THR A 98 -2.62 14.30 -2.31
CA THR A 98 -3.08 14.77 -0.99
C THR A 98 -1.90 14.93 -0.03
N LEU A 99 -0.99 13.97 -0.01
CA LEU A 99 0.21 14.03 0.83
C LEU A 99 1.05 15.26 0.51
N VAL A 100 1.30 15.52 -0.77
CA VAL A 100 2.10 16.66 -1.22
C VAL A 100 1.41 17.98 -0.85
N GLN A 101 0.10 18.06 -1.00
CA GLN A 101 -0.66 19.26 -0.63
C GLN A 101 -0.58 19.51 0.86
N ASN A 102 -0.69 18.48 1.69
CA ASN A 102 -0.58 18.59 3.14
C ASN A 102 0.83 19.04 3.54
N ALA A 103 1.85 18.56 2.89
CA ALA A 103 3.24 18.90 3.19
C ALA A 103 3.58 20.36 2.88
N LYS A 104 2.85 20.98 1.94
CA LYS A 104 3.06 22.39 1.59
C LYS A 104 2.44 23.37 2.58
N ASN A 105 1.56 22.88 3.41
CA ASN A 105 0.86 23.69 4.39
C ASN A 105 1.60 23.66 5.73
#